data_2519e8d0291603f46a3afc5865a68a79
#
_entry.id   2519e8d0291603f46a3afc5865a68a79
#
_cell.length_a   1.000
_cell.length_b   1.000
_cell.length_c   1.000
_cell.angle_alpha   90.00
_cell.angle_beta   90.00
_cell.angle_gamma   90.00
#
_symmetry.space_group_name_H-M   'P 1'
#
loop_
_entity.id
_entity.type
_entity.pdbx_description
1 polymer ?
#
loop_
_entity_poly.entity_id
_entity_poly.type
_entity_poly.pdbx_seq_one_letter_code
_entity_poly.pdbx_strand_id
1 'polypeptide(L)'
;MTRTALITGATGGIGRSFAHALHERGYGLILTGRSTEKLTELSQTVTGGTAQIVVADLGTTEGIDTLVDVLERNPVDLLINNAGFGSHGEFAHLDLDHEIEELTVNVRALMTLTHTALGAMTAAGHGAIVNIASVAGFQPLPSMATYSASKAFVDRFSLAVGVEARKHGVHVLSVNPGPVDTQFFTVANAQAIELGRSANPDDLVAATLTALDKKRSRLVFPRVYYVLDALTGVLPRSLVARAANVVSGRK
;
A
#
# COMPACT_ATOMS: atom_id res chain seq x y z
N MET A 1 14.18 -22.78 -7.63
CA MET A 1 14.64 -21.55 -6.93
C MET A 1 13.54 -21.10 -5.98
N THR A 2 13.91 -20.59 -4.80
CA THR A 2 12.95 -20.05 -3.85
C THR A 2 12.41 -18.73 -4.40
N ARG A 3 11.08 -18.54 -4.44
CA ARG A 3 10.47 -17.27 -4.85
C ARG A 3 10.82 -16.18 -3.85
N THR A 4 11.05 -14.96 -4.31
CA THR A 4 11.44 -13.82 -3.47
C THR A 4 10.37 -12.74 -3.48
N ALA A 5 10.06 -12.20 -2.30
CA ALA A 5 9.13 -11.08 -2.13
C ALA A 5 9.82 -9.89 -1.45
N LEU A 6 9.63 -8.68 -1.99
CA LEU A 6 10.00 -7.43 -1.33
C LEU A 6 8.76 -6.77 -0.74
N ILE A 7 8.85 -6.35 0.53
CA ILE A 7 7.75 -5.71 1.27
C ILE A 7 8.19 -4.34 1.75
N THR A 8 7.56 -3.28 1.24
CA THR A 8 7.79 -1.92 1.75
C THR A 8 6.93 -1.64 2.99
N GLY A 9 7.47 -0.87 3.95
CA GLY A 9 6.77 -0.64 5.22
C GLY A 9 6.53 -1.92 6.02
N ALA A 10 7.47 -2.87 5.95
CA ALA A 10 7.33 -4.21 6.52
C ALA A 10 7.07 -4.22 8.03
N THR A 11 7.50 -3.19 8.76
CA THR A 11 7.34 -3.10 10.22
C THR A 11 5.96 -2.59 10.67
N GLY A 12 5.12 -2.09 9.76
CA GLY A 12 3.73 -1.71 10.04
C GLY A 12 2.80 -2.92 10.15
N GLY A 13 1.57 -2.75 10.69
CA GLY A 13 0.65 -3.86 10.94
C GLY A 13 0.38 -4.72 9.70
N ILE A 14 -0.03 -4.12 8.57
CA ILE A 14 -0.26 -4.84 7.30
C ILE A 14 1.03 -5.45 6.77
N GLY A 15 2.16 -4.72 6.84
CA GLY A 15 3.47 -5.20 6.38
C GLY A 15 3.97 -6.41 7.15
N ARG A 16 3.79 -6.44 8.49
CA ARG A 16 4.10 -7.59 9.35
C ARG A 16 3.26 -8.80 8.96
N SER A 17 1.96 -8.62 8.77
CA SER A 17 1.06 -9.71 8.33
C SER A 17 1.47 -10.26 6.96
N PHE A 18 1.89 -9.41 6.01
CA PHE A 18 2.46 -9.89 4.74
C PHE A 18 3.74 -10.69 4.95
N ALA A 19 4.65 -10.24 5.81
CA ALA A 19 5.90 -10.94 6.07
C ALA A 19 5.65 -12.36 6.59
N HIS A 20 4.77 -12.52 7.59
CA HIS A 20 4.37 -13.82 8.11
C HIS A 20 3.73 -14.72 7.03
N ALA A 21 2.69 -14.22 6.37
CA ALA A 21 1.93 -15.01 5.40
C ALA A 21 2.75 -15.42 4.17
N LEU A 22 3.70 -14.58 3.72
CA LEU A 22 4.57 -14.90 2.59
C LEU A 22 5.69 -15.86 2.98
N HIS A 23 6.23 -15.74 4.20
CA HIS A 23 7.19 -16.72 4.72
C HIS A 23 6.55 -18.11 4.81
N GLU A 24 5.33 -18.23 5.36
CA GLU A 24 4.58 -19.47 5.41
C GLU A 24 4.30 -20.06 4.01
N ARG A 25 4.19 -19.21 2.99
CA ARG A 25 4.08 -19.64 1.58
C ARG A 25 5.42 -19.99 0.92
N GLY A 26 6.52 -19.99 1.67
CA GLY A 26 7.87 -20.37 1.21
C GLY A 26 8.59 -19.29 0.41
N TYR A 27 8.23 -18.02 0.56
CA TYR A 27 8.99 -16.92 -0.04
C TYR A 27 10.24 -16.59 0.79
N GLY A 28 11.38 -16.36 0.11
CA GLY A 28 12.46 -15.56 0.66
C GLY A 28 12.00 -14.10 0.76
N LEU A 29 12.37 -13.41 1.85
CA LEU A 29 11.86 -12.07 2.12
C LEU A 29 12.96 -11.01 2.04
N ILE A 30 12.64 -9.88 1.39
CA ILE A 30 13.36 -8.61 1.49
C ILE A 30 12.43 -7.65 2.24
N LEU A 31 12.82 -7.30 3.49
CA LEU A 31 12.03 -6.46 4.38
C LEU A 31 12.62 -5.06 4.40
N THR A 32 11.78 -4.05 4.12
CA THR A 32 12.25 -2.66 4.17
C THR A 32 11.38 -1.75 5.01
N GLY A 33 12.03 -0.76 5.62
CA GLY A 33 11.47 0.25 6.49
C GLY A 33 12.56 1.18 7.02
N ARG A 34 12.20 2.10 7.90
CA ARG A 34 13.13 3.14 8.42
C ARG A 34 13.95 2.72 9.65
N SER A 35 13.47 1.73 10.44
CA SER A 35 14.12 1.31 11.69
C SER A 35 14.79 -0.03 11.54
N THR A 36 16.11 -0.05 11.69
CA THR A 36 16.93 -1.27 11.71
C THR A 36 16.48 -2.20 12.82
N GLU A 37 16.19 -1.69 14.00
CA GLU A 37 15.82 -2.48 15.19
C GLU A 37 14.52 -3.24 14.92
N LYS A 38 13.46 -2.54 14.42
CA LYS A 38 12.17 -3.15 14.14
C LYS A 38 12.23 -4.15 12.99
N LEU A 39 13.07 -3.89 11.98
CA LEU A 39 13.29 -4.83 10.87
C LEU A 39 14.01 -6.08 11.34
N THR A 40 15.02 -5.93 12.21
CA THR A 40 15.77 -7.05 12.80
C THR A 40 14.86 -7.90 13.67
N GLU A 41 14.06 -7.29 14.55
CA GLU A 41 13.04 -7.99 15.35
C GLU A 41 12.07 -8.77 14.47
N LEU A 42 11.54 -8.13 13.41
CA LEU A 42 10.63 -8.77 12.47
C LEU A 42 11.29 -9.96 11.75
N SER A 43 12.52 -9.79 11.26
CA SER A 43 13.28 -10.87 10.63
C SER A 43 13.49 -12.04 11.58
N GLN A 44 13.85 -11.80 12.82
CA GLN A 44 14.02 -12.86 13.84
C GLN A 44 12.71 -13.61 14.10
N THR A 45 11.59 -12.89 14.27
CA THR A 45 10.30 -13.51 14.62
C THR A 45 9.68 -14.27 13.44
N VAL A 46 9.91 -13.82 12.21
CA VAL A 46 9.27 -14.41 11.01
C VAL A 46 10.13 -15.47 10.36
N THR A 47 11.43 -15.21 10.21
CA THR A 47 12.33 -16.05 9.39
C THR A 47 13.51 -16.62 10.17
N GLY A 48 13.57 -16.44 11.51
CA GLY A 48 14.73 -16.81 12.31
C GLY A 48 15.99 -16.01 11.94
N GLY A 49 15.81 -14.79 11.37
CA GLY A 49 16.92 -13.91 11.00
C GLY A 49 17.45 -14.09 9.57
N THR A 50 16.81 -14.91 8.74
CA THR A 50 17.27 -15.18 7.36
C THR A 50 16.75 -14.21 6.31
N ALA A 51 15.80 -13.32 6.63
CA ALA A 51 15.32 -12.30 5.70
C ALA A 51 16.41 -11.26 5.42
N GLN A 52 16.50 -10.82 4.18
CA GLN A 52 17.31 -9.65 3.84
C GLN A 52 16.64 -8.39 4.39
N ILE A 53 17.39 -7.57 5.12
CA ILE A 53 16.95 -6.29 5.64
C ILE A 53 17.53 -5.19 4.79
N VAL A 54 16.69 -4.24 4.37
CA VAL A 54 17.10 -3.02 3.66
C VAL A 54 16.49 -1.82 4.38
N VAL A 55 17.33 -1.04 5.06
CA VAL A 55 16.89 0.20 5.70
C VAL A 55 16.79 1.29 4.65
N ALA A 56 15.60 1.83 4.44
CA ALA A 56 15.36 2.87 3.46
C ALA A 56 14.21 3.78 3.92
N ASP A 57 14.41 5.09 3.80
CA ASP A 57 13.35 6.08 3.98
C ASP A 57 12.78 6.47 2.62
N LEU A 58 11.59 5.99 2.32
CA LEU A 58 10.89 6.27 1.07
C LEU A 58 10.37 7.71 0.93
N GLY A 59 10.50 8.53 1.97
CA GLY A 59 10.29 9.98 1.91
C GLY A 59 11.45 10.72 1.24
N THR A 60 12.60 10.06 1.03
CA THR A 60 13.79 10.64 0.42
C THR A 60 14.12 10.02 -0.95
N THR A 61 14.84 10.77 -1.77
CA THR A 61 15.33 10.26 -3.07
C THR A 61 16.32 9.11 -2.85
N GLU A 62 17.22 9.26 -1.91
CA GLU A 62 18.26 8.28 -1.56
C GLU A 62 17.67 6.95 -1.10
N GLY A 63 16.59 7.00 -0.30
CA GLY A 63 15.90 5.79 0.15
C GLY A 63 15.16 5.08 -1.00
N ILE A 64 14.58 5.84 -1.92
CA ILE A 64 13.96 5.28 -3.14
C ILE A 64 15.04 4.63 -4.02
N ASP A 65 16.14 5.33 -4.30
CA ASP A 65 17.25 4.85 -5.12
C ASP A 65 17.90 3.59 -4.53
N THR A 66 18.01 3.52 -3.19
CA THR A 66 18.47 2.32 -2.48
C THR A 66 17.62 1.09 -2.83
N LEU A 67 16.29 1.22 -2.87
CA LEU A 67 15.41 0.10 -3.22
C LEU A 67 15.36 -0.18 -4.73
N VAL A 68 15.55 0.82 -5.56
CA VAL A 68 15.75 0.62 -7.01
C VAL A 68 16.97 -0.26 -7.24
N ASP A 69 18.11 0.09 -6.65
CA ASP A 69 19.35 -0.68 -6.71
C ASP A 69 19.16 -2.14 -6.23
N VAL A 70 18.39 -2.33 -5.16
CA VAL A 70 18.10 -3.67 -4.63
C VAL A 70 17.28 -4.47 -5.64
N LEU A 71 16.24 -3.88 -6.24
CA LEU A 71 15.38 -4.55 -7.23
C LEU A 71 16.10 -4.86 -8.53
N GLU A 72 17.02 -4.01 -8.95
CA GLU A 72 17.84 -4.25 -10.15
C GLU A 72 18.85 -5.40 -9.95
N ARG A 73 19.46 -5.48 -8.77
CA ARG A 73 20.43 -6.55 -8.44
C ARG A 73 19.77 -7.86 -8.03
N ASN A 74 18.58 -7.80 -7.45
CA ASN A 74 17.83 -8.94 -6.92
C ASN A 74 16.40 -8.93 -7.48
N PRO A 75 16.16 -9.37 -8.72
CA PRO A 75 14.81 -9.46 -9.25
C PRO A 75 13.90 -10.27 -8.33
N VAL A 76 12.71 -9.73 -8.04
CA VAL A 76 11.74 -10.36 -7.13
C VAL A 76 10.55 -10.94 -7.91
N ASP A 77 9.95 -12.01 -7.39
CA ASP A 77 8.73 -12.60 -7.95
C ASP A 77 7.47 -11.84 -7.49
N LEU A 78 7.58 -11.15 -6.35
CA LEU A 78 6.47 -10.40 -5.76
C LEU A 78 6.96 -9.10 -5.12
N LEU A 79 6.38 -7.96 -5.55
CA LEU A 79 6.56 -6.68 -4.90
C LEU A 79 5.29 -6.29 -4.13
N ILE A 80 5.41 -6.02 -2.83
CA ILE A 80 4.34 -5.47 -1.99
C ILE A 80 4.65 -4.01 -1.68
N ASN A 81 4.06 -3.09 -2.42
CA ASN A 81 4.07 -1.66 -2.14
C ASN A 81 3.04 -1.35 -1.05
N ASN A 82 3.46 -1.51 0.21
CA ASN A 82 2.62 -1.31 1.38
C ASN A 82 2.97 -0.04 2.16
N ALA A 83 4.19 0.48 2.05
CA ALA A 83 4.56 1.73 2.71
C ALA A 83 3.61 2.86 2.36
N GLY A 84 3.20 3.61 3.36
CA GLY A 84 2.32 4.76 3.20
C GLY A 84 1.87 5.29 4.54
N PHE A 85 1.55 6.56 4.58
CA PHE A 85 0.97 7.24 5.73
C PHE A 85 -0.02 8.31 5.23
N GLY A 86 -0.67 8.99 6.15
CA GLY A 86 -1.57 10.10 5.86
C GLY A 86 -1.53 11.13 6.97
N SER A 87 -2.00 12.32 6.66
CA SER A 87 -2.21 13.43 7.57
C SER A 87 -3.70 13.70 7.74
N HIS A 88 -4.08 14.31 8.87
CA HIS A 88 -5.46 14.72 9.12
C HIS A 88 -5.49 16.15 9.68
N GLY A 89 -6.25 17.02 9.03
CA GLY A 89 -6.46 18.40 9.42
C GLY A 89 -6.96 19.25 8.27
N GLU A 90 -7.32 20.49 8.55
CA GLU A 90 -7.66 21.46 7.51
C GLU A 90 -6.39 21.80 6.72
N PHE A 91 -6.42 21.60 5.39
CA PHE A 91 -5.24 21.64 4.53
C PHE A 91 -4.41 22.92 4.66
N ALA A 92 -5.06 24.06 4.85
CA ALA A 92 -4.36 25.34 5.04
C ALA A 92 -3.52 25.43 6.33
N HIS A 93 -3.75 24.53 7.28
CA HIS A 93 -3.06 24.47 8.57
C HIS A 93 -2.11 23.28 8.72
N LEU A 94 -2.04 22.40 7.71
CA LEU A 94 -1.10 21.29 7.69
C LEU A 94 0.30 21.76 7.30
N ASP A 95 1.32 21.05 7.76
CA ASP A 95 2.69 21.25 7.34
C ASP A 95 2.87 20.81 5.89
N LEU A 96 3.20 21.73 5.00
CA LEU A 96 3.37 21.46 3.58
C LEU A 96 4.49 20.46 3.28
N ASP A 97 5.58 20.49 4.03
CA ASP A 97 6.69 19.56 3.82
C ASP A 97 6.25 18.13 4.17
N HIS A 98 5.42 17.96 5.21
CA HIS A 98 4.84 16.67 5.57
C HIS A 98 3.84 16.16 4.50
N GLU A 99 3.04 17.05 3.90
CA GLU A 99 2.14 16.70 2.79
C GLU A 99 2.92 16.28 1.53
N ILE A 100 4.06 16.94 1.25
CA ILE A 100 4.97 16.58 0.15
C ILE A 100 5.63 15.22 0.42
N GLU A 101 6.08 14.96 1.67
CA GLU A 101 6.61 13.65 2.07
C GLU A 101 5.56 12.56 1.89
N GLU A 102 4.28 12.82 2.25
CA GLU A 102 3.18 11.89 2.04
C GLU A 102 3.02 11.52 0.55
N LEU A 103 3.06 12.49 -0.35
CA LEU A 103 3.02 12.24 -1.79
C LEU A 103 4.26 11.49 -2.28
N THR A 104 5.42 11.81 -1.71
CA THR A 104 6.68 11.13 -2.06
C THR A 104 6.60 9.64 -1.72
N VAL A 105 6.14 9.29 -0.52
CA VAL A 105 6.02 7.89 -0.09
C VAL A 105 4.87 7.19 -0.82
N ASN A 106 3.66 7.78 -0.79
CA ASN A 106 2.45 7.11 -1.26
C ASN A 106 2.37 7.01 -2.79
N VAL A 107 3.02 7.93 -3.52
CA VAL A 107 2.90 8.04 -4.99
C VAL A 107 4.25 7.83 -5.67
N ARG A 108 5.23 8.72 -5.43
CA ARG A 108 6.51 8.70 -6.15
C ARG A 108 7.25 7.38 -5.92
N ALA A 109 7.47 6.98 -4.67
CA ALA A 109 8.18 5.75 -4.34
C ALA A 109 7.47 4.52 -4.91
N LEU A 110 6.16 4.40 -4.68
CA LEU A 110 5.35 3.30 -5.22
C LEU A 110 5.46 3.21 -6.75
N MET A 111 5.32 4.34 -7.45
CA MET A 111 5.41 4.39 -8.91
C MET A 111 6.81 3.97 -9.40
N THR A 112 7.86 4.50 -8.78
CA THR A 112 9.25 4.20 -9.13
C THR A 112 9.56 2.70 -8.92
N LEU A 113 9.22 2.14 -7.75
CA LEU A 113 9.46 0.73 -7.46
C LEU A 113 8.61 -0.20 -8.34
N THR A 114 7.36 0.19 -8.64
CA THR A 114 6.52 -0.53 -9.60
C THR A 114 7.17 -0.56 -10.99
N HIS A 115 7.67 0.57 -11.47
CA HIS A 115 8.34 0.68 -12.78
C HIS A 115 9.58 -0.22 -12.85
N THR A 116 10.45 -0.17 -11.83
CA THR A 116 11.67 -0.97 -11.77
C THR A 116 11.36 -2.47 -11.74
N ALA A 117 10.49 -2.91 -10.83
CA ALA A 117 10.12 -4.32 -10.72
C ALA A 117 9.42 -4.82 -11.99
N LEU A 118 8.53 -4.01 -12.58
CA LEU A 118 7.80 -4.36 -13.79
C LEU A 118 8.74 -4.60 -14.98
N GLY A 119 9.81 -3.82 -15.10
CA GLY A 119 10.84 -4.01 -16.15
C GLY A 119 11.46 -5.41 -16.07
N ALA A 120 11.95 -5.81 -14.90
CA ALA A 120 12.54 -7.13 -14.68
C ALA A 120 11.51 -8.26 -14.84
N MET A 121 10.32 -8.11 -14.27
CA MET A 121 9.23 -9.11 -14.36
C MET A 121 8.77 -9.31 -15.81
N THR A 122 8.67 -8.23 -16.59
CA THR A 122 8.30 -8.28 -18.01
C THR A 122 9.34 -9.05 -18.83
N ALA A 123 10.63 -8.81 -18.58
CA ALA A 123 11.71 -9.54 -19.22
C ALA A 123 11.70 -11.03 -18.84
N ALA A 124 11.34 -11.35 -17.60
CA ALA A 124 11.23 -12.72 -17.12
C ALA A 124 9.94 -13.44 -17.60
N GLY A 125 8.93 -12.70 -18.04
CA GLY A 125 7.63 -13.25 -18.45
C GLY A 125 6.73 -13.68 -17.28
N HIS A 126 7.07 -13.33 -16.06
CA HIS A 126 6.28 -13.64 -14.85
C HIS A 126 6.58 -12.63 -13.73
N GLY A 127 5.69 -12.58 -12.75
CA GLY A 127 5.84 -11.77 -11.56
C GLY A 127 4.50 -11.20 -11.09
N ALA A 128 4.49 -10.61 -9.92
CA ALA A 128 3.32 -9.95 -9.38
C ALA A 128 3.66 -8.70 -8.56
N ILE A 129 2.77 -7.72 -8.62
CA ILE A 129 2.87 -6.47 -7.84
C ILE A 129 1.55 -6.26 -7.11
N VAL A 130 1.63 -5.99 -5.82
CA VAL A 130 0.50 -5.62 -4.97
C VAL A 130 0.70 -4.18 -4.51
N ASN A 131 -0.22 -3.30 -4.87
CA ASN A 131 -0.21 -1.90 -4.46
C ASN A 131 -1.32 -1.63 -3.44
N ILE A 132 -0.95 -1.17 -2.24
CA ILE A 132 -1.92 -0.87 -1.18
C ILE A 132 -2.46 0.55 -1.36
N ALA A 133 -3.66 0.64 -1.94
CA ALA A 133 -4.48 1.83 -2.05
C ALA A 133 -5.29 2.07 -0.76
N SER A 134 -6.53 2.52 -0.85
CA SER A 134 -7.50 2.65 0.26
C SER A 134 -8.89 2.95 -0.29
N VAL A 135 -9.95 2.61 0.44
CA VAL A 135 -11.31 3.09 0.19
C VAL A 135 -11.42 4.62 0.30
N ALA A 136 -10.49 5.28 1.00
CA ALA A 136 -10.37 6.73 1.04
C ALA A 136 -10.15 7.35 -0.34
N GLY A 137 -9.56 6.59 -1.29
CA GLY A 137 -9.36 7.01 -2.67
C GLY A 137 -10.62 7.01 -3.54
N PHE A 138 -11.76 6.48 -3.07
CA PHE A 138 -13.00 6.43 -3.88
C PHE A 138 -13.71 7.78 -3.93
N GLN A 139 -13.42 8.68 -3.00
CA GLN A 139 -14.09 9.96 -2.86
C GLN A 139 -13.14 11.06 -2.40
N PRO A 140 -13.43 12.34 -2.71
CA PRO A 140 -12.77 13.46 -2.04
C PRO A 140 -13.04 13.37 -0.53
N LEU A 141 -11.99 13.40 0.29
CA LEU A 141 -12.10 13.29 1.73
C LEU A 141 -11.59 14.58 2.40
N PRO A 142 -12.48 15.51 2.83
CA PRO A 142 -12.08 16.68 3.58
C PRO A 142 -11.28 16.30 4.83
N SER A 143 -10.34 17.13 5.22
CA SER A 143 -9.35 16.91 6.27
C SER A 143 -8.32 15.79 6.00
N MET A 144 -8.41 15.10 4.88
CA MET A 144 -7.42 14.13 4.40
C MET A 144 -7.23 14.25 2.88
N ALA A 145 -7.11 15.49 2.38
CA ALA A 145 -7.14 15.77 0.95
C ALA A 145 -6.00 15.09 0.20
N THR A 146 -4.77 15.24 0.67
CA THR A 146 -3.57 14.64 0.08
C THR A 146 -3.65 13.11 0.13
N TYR A 147 -4.02 12.54 1.28
CA TYR A 147 -4.16 11.10 1.44
C TYR A 147 -5.17 10.50 0.46
N SER A 148 -6.38 11.04 0.42
CA SER A 148 -7.42 10.51 -0.48
C SER A 148 -7.02 10.62 -1.95
N ALA A 149 -6.39 11.73 -2.35
CA ALA A 149 -5.88 11.92 -3.69
C ALA A 149 -4.75 10.93 -4.02
N SER A 150 -3.79 10.72 -3.10
CA SER A 150 -2.71 9.75 -3.28
C SER A 150 -3.23 8.33 -3.47
N LYS A 151 -4.23 7.91 -2.68
CA LYS A 151 -4.82 6.58 -2.76
C LYS A 151 -5.71 6.40 -3.98
N ALA A 152 -6.37 7.46 -4.46
CA ALA A 152 -7.05 7.47 -5.75
C ALA A 152 -6.07 7.28 -6.93
N PHE A 153 -4.90 7.93 -6.86
CA PHE A 153 -3.82 7.70 -7.82
C PHE A 153 -3.40 6.22 -7.82
N VAL A 154 -3.09 5.66 -6.66
CA VAL A 154 -2.60 4.27 -6.54
C VAL A 154 -3.61 3.27 -7.13
N ASP A 155 -4.91 3.40 -6.82
CA ASP A 155 -5.94 2.50 -7.36
C ASP A 155 -5.99 2.55 -8.88
N ARG A 156 -6.09 3.76 -9.46
CA ARG A 156 -6.19 3.94 -10.91
C ARG A 156 -4.92 3.57 -11.65
N PHE A 157 -3.76 3.97 -11.14
CA PHE A 157 -2.45 3.61 -11.66
C PHE A 157 -2.28 2.09 -11.72
N SER A 158 -2.60 1.39 -10.63
CA SER A 158 -2.48 -0.08 -10.56
C SER A 158 -3.36 -0.79 -11.58
N LEU A 159 -4.59 -0.31 -11.77
CA LEU A 159 -5.51 -0.89 -12.76
C LEU A 159 -5.00 -0.67 -14.19
N ALA A 160 -4.52 0.53 -14.52
CA ALA A 160 -4.00 0.83 -15.85
C ALA A 160 -2.75 0.00 -16.16
N VAL A 161 -1.74 0.05 -15.28
CA VAL A 161 -0.50 -0.74 -15.41
C VAL A 161 -0.79 -2.24 -15.45
N GLY A 162 -1.79 -2.71 -14.67
CA GLY A 162 -2.20 -4.11 -14.67
C GLY A 162 -2.74 -4.61 -16.01
N VAL A 163 -3.40 -3.77 -16.79
CA VAL A 163 -3.83 -4.09 -18.15
C VAL A 163 -2.62 -4.22 -19.08
N GLU A 164 -1.67 -3.29 -18.98
CA GLU A 164 -0.45 -3.29 -19.78
C GLU A 164 0.47 -4.48 -19.44
N ALA A 165 0.64 -4.78 -18.16
CA ALA A 165 1.54 -5.83 -17.65
C ALA A 165 1.06 -7.25 -18.00
N ARG A 166 -0.26 -7.45 -18.09
CA ARG A 166 -0.86 -8.79 -18.29
C ARG A 166 -0.38 -9.48 -19.56
N LYS A 167 -0.18 -8.75 -20.66
CA LYS A 167 0.33 -9.29 -21.92
C LYS A 167 1.75 -9.84 -21.81
N HIS A 168 2.48 -9.46 -20.77
CA HIS A 168 3.84 -9.91 -20.47
C HIS A 168 3.89 -10.95 -19.33
N GLY A 169 2.74 -11.52 -18.93
CA GLY A 169 2.67 -12.53 -17.86
C GLY A 169 2.78 -11.96 -16.44
N VAL A 170 2.79 -10.63 -16.29
CA VAL A 170 2.89 -9.97 -14.98
C VAL A 170 1.51 -9.59 -14.47
N HIS A 171 1.28 -9.81 -13.17
CA HIS A 171 0.01 -9.49 -12.52
C HIS A 171 0.15 -8.31 -11.57
N VAL A 172 -0.73 -7.30 -11.70
CA VAL A 172 -0.79 -6.16 -10.78
C VAL A 172 -2.16 -6.15 -10.09
N LEU A 173 -2.15 -6.09 -8.75
CA LEU A 173 -3.33 -6.07 -7.89
C LEU A 173 -3.41 -4.75 -7.12
N SER A 174 -4.48 -3.99 -7.31
CA SER A 174 -4.86 -2.88 -6.43
C SER A 174 -5.63 -3.41 -5.23
N VAL A 175 -5.17 -3.10 -4.02
CA VAL A 175 -5.84 -3.45 -2.77
C VAL A 175 -6.37 -2.19 -2.10
N ASN A 176 -7.68 -2.15 -1.85
CA ASN A 176 -8.38 -1.00 -1.30
C ASN A 176 -8.97 -1.38 0.08
N PRO A 177 -8.17 -1.31 1.15
CA PRO A 177 -8.66 -1.56 2.49
C PRO A 177 -9.53 -0.40 2.99
N GLY A 178 -10.56 -0.73 3.77
CA GLY A 178 -11.18 0.18 4.73
C GLY A 178 -10.28 0.37 5.94
N PRO A 179 -10.81 0.89 7.08
CA PRO A 179 -10.04 0.99 8.31
C PRO A 179 -9.49 -0.38 8.73
N VAL A 180 -8.20 -0.43 9.02
CA VAL A 180 -7.49 -1.63 9.49
C VAL A 180 -6.88 -1.31 10.85
N ASP A 181 -6.94 -2.27 11.78
CA ASP A 181 -6.39 -2.13 13.12
C ASP A 181 -4.85 -2.11 13.06
N THR A 182 -4.32 -0.91 12.95
CA THR A 182 -2.89 -0.61 12.84
C THR A 182 -2.61 0.74 13.49
N GLN A 183 -1.35 1.10 13.65
CA GLN A 183 -0.95 2.41 14.15
C GLN A 183 -1.22 3.57 13.15
N PHE A 184 -1.84 3.30 12.00
CA PHE A 184 -2.05 4.31 10.94
C PHE A 184 -2.82 5.54 11.46
N PHE A 185 -3.93 5.35 12.16
CA PHE A 185 -4.76 6.46 12.67
C PHE A 185 -4.05 7.26 13.79
N THR A 186 -3.18 6.61 14.55
CA THR A 186 -2.33 7.28 15.54
C THR A 186 -1.29 8.15 14.86
N VAL A 187 -0.62 7.63 13.84
CA VAL A 187 0.41 8.35 13.06
C VAL A 187 -0.23 9.52 12.27
N ALA A 188 -1.40 9.31 11.70
CA ALA A 188 -2.13 10.33 10.94
C ALA A 188 -2.78 11.41 11.82
N ASN A 189 -2.67 11.31 13.16
CA ASN A 189 -3.43 12.15 14.10
C ASN A 189 -4.94 12.17 13.84
N ALA A 190 -5.48 11.07 13.34
CA ALA A 190 -6.84 10.91 12.84
C ALA A 190 -7.72 10.07 13.78
N GLN A 191 -7.45 10.08 15.09
CA GLN A 191 -8.12 9.26 16.12
C GLN A 191 -9.64 9.51 16.21
N ALA A 192 -10.14 10.62 15.67
CA ALA A 192 -11.56 10.94 15.66
C ALA A 192 -12.36 10.30 14.52
N ILE A 193 -11.72 9.61 13.59
CA ILE A 193 -12.41 8.98 12.46
C ILE A 193 -12.76 7.54 12.83
N GLU A 194 -13.72 7.36 13.73
CA GLU A 194 -14.38 6.07 13.96
C GLU A 194 -15.29 5.71 12.77
N LEU A 195 -14.70 5.29 11.66
CA LEU A 195 -15.43 4.77 10.50
C LEU A 195 -15.75 3.27 10.70
N GLY A 196 -16.45 2.94 11.79
CA GLY A 196 -16.89 1.58 12.03
C GLY A 196 -15.78 0.64 12.57
N ARG A 197 -16.05 -0.67 12.54
CA ARG A 197 -15.15 -1.71 13.06
C ARG A 197 -13.93 -1.85 12.16
N SER A 198 -12.73 -1.62 12.69
CA SER A 198 -11.47 -1.87 12.00
C SER A 198 -11.31 -3.36 11.64
N ALA A 199 -10.81 -3.64 10.46
CA ALA A 199 -10.52 -5.00 10.03
C ALA A 199 -9.18 -5.48 10.62
N ASN A 200 -9.07 -6.80 10.82
CA ASN A 200 -7.79 -7.40 11.21
C ASN A 200 -6.82 -7.37 10.02
N PRO A 201 -5.54 -6.96 10.20
CA PRO A 201 -4.53 -6.99 9.15
C PRO A 201 -4.34 -8.38 8.52
N ASP A 202 -4.42 -9.46 9.31
CA ASP A 202 -4.23 -10.83 8.82
C ASP A 202 -5.38 -11.25 7.88
N ASP A 203 -6.62 -10.85 8.17
CA ASP A 203 -7.77 -11.11 7.31
C ASP A 203 -7.64 -10.37 5.97
N LEU A 204 -7.16 -9.12 6.00
CA LEU A 204 -6.88 -8.33 4.81
C LEU A 204 -5.81 -9.01 3.94
N VAL A 205 -4.71 -9.45 4.56
CA VAL A 205 -3.60 -10.11 3.86
C VAL A 205 -4.05 -11.45 3.28
N ALA A 206 -4.79 -12.28 4.02
CA ALA A 206 -5.34 -13.54 3.54
C ALA A 206 -6.27 -13.32 2.32
N ALA A 207 -7.14 -12.30 2.38
CA ALA A 207 -7.99 -11.91 1.26
C ALA A 207 -7.17 -11.41 0.06
N THR A 208 -6.09 -10.64 0.31
CA THR A 208 -5.19 -10.14 -0.73
C THR A 208 -4.47 -11.27 -1.45
N LEU A 209 -3.88 -12.21 -0.72
CA LEU A 209 -3.19 -13.35 -1.30
C LEU A 209 -4.15 -14.26 -2.07
N THR A 210 -5.38 -14.44 -1.57
CA THR A 210 -6.45 -15.15 -2.31
C THR A 210 -6.84 -14.42 -3.60
N ALA A 211 -6.90 -13.09 -3.59
CA ALA A 211 -7.20 -12.29 -4.78
C ALA A 211 -6.06 -12.37 -5.80
N LEU A 212 -4.81 -12.37 -5.32
CA LEU A 212 -3.60 -12.54 -6.13
C LEU A 212 -3.60 -13.92 -6.82
N ASP A 213 -3.85 -15.00 -6.08
CA ASP A 213 -3.93 -16.37 -6.61
C ASP A 213 -5.03 -16.51 -7.69
N LYS A 214 -6.14 -15.77 -7.53
CA LYS A 214 -7.25 -15.71 -8.50
C LYS A 214 -7.03 -14.69 -9.63
N LYS A 215 -5.86 -14.07 -9.71
CA LYS A 215 -5.49 -13.06 -10.71
C LYS A 215 -6.50 -11.90 -10.82
N ARG A 216 -7.05 -11.46 -9.68
CA ARG A 216 -7.94 -10.29 -9.63
C ARG A 216 -7.14 -9.01 -9.79
N SER A 217 -7.64 -8.06 -10.57
CA SER A 217 -6.99 -6.76 -10.75
C SER A 217 -7.21 -5.81 -9.56
N ARG A 218 -8.28 -6.04 -8.78
CA ARG A 218 -8.72 -5.16 -7.69
C ARG A 218 -9.33 -5.96 -6.54
N LEU A 219 -9.02 -5.56 -5.31
CA LEU A 219 -9.66 -6.04 -4.08
C LEU A 219 -10.15 -4.83 -3.28
N VAL A 220 -11.40 -4.84 -2.85
CA VAL A 220 -11.95 -3.92 -1.84
C VAL A 220 -12.26 -4.75 -0.59
N PHE A 221 -11.75 -4.32 0.56
CA PHE A 221 -11.89 -5.09 1.81
C PHE A 221 -12.15 -4.16 3.01
N PRO A 222 -13.18 -4.44 3.85
CA PRO A 222 -14.25 -5.43 3.67
C PRO A 222 -15.15 -5.15 2.46
N ARG A 223 -15.86 -6.18 2.01
CA ARG A 223 -16.69 -6.10 0.79
C ARG A 223 -17.82 -5.06 0.84
N VAL A 224 -18.23 -4.64 2.02
CA VAL A 224 -19.26 -3.60 2.19
C VAL A 224 -18.89 -2.28 1.47
N TYR A 225 -17.60 -1.98 1.34
CA TYR A 225 -17.13 -0.78 0.66
C TYR A 225 -17.26 -0.81 -0.87
N TYR A 226 -17.61 -1.95 -1.50
CA TYR A 226 -18.01 -1.96 -2.91
C TYR A 226 -19.27 -1.12 -3.16
N VAL A 227 -20.17 -1.04 -2.18
CA VAL A 227 -21.35 -0.16 -2.26
C VAL A 227 -20.94 1.31 -2.28
N LEU A 228 -19.99 1.70 -1.44
CA LEU A 228 -19.45 3.04 -1.42
C LEU A 228 -18.78 3.39 -2.78
N ASP A 229 -17.95 2.49 -3.30
CA ASP A 229 -17.28 2.64 -4.60
C ASP A 229 -18.29 2.84 -5.74
N ALA A 230 -19.33 2.03 -5.79
CA ALA A 230 -20.40 2.13 -6.78
C ALA A 230 -21.17 3.47 -6.68
N LEU A 231 -21.52 3.89 -5.46
CA LEU A 231 -22.24 5.14 -5.22
C LEU A 231 -21.40 6.37 -5.60
N THR A 232 -20.13 6.39 -5.19
CA THR A 232 -19.21 7.52 -5.47
C THR A 232 -18.85 7.61 -6.94
N GLY A 233 -18.93 6.50 -7.68
CA GLY A 233 -18.71 6.43 -9.13
C GLY A 233 -19.84 7.05 -9.97
N VAL A 234 -21.07 7.12 -9.41
CA VAL A 234 -22.26 7.60 -10.15
C VAL A 234 -22.68 9.01 -9.72
N LEU A 235 -22.47 9.38 -8.46
CA LEU A 235 -22.88 10.67 -7.91
C LEU A 235 -21.93 11.80 -8.34
N PRO A 236 -22.45 13.05 -8.50
CA PRO A 236 -21.60 14.21 -8.72
C PRO A 236 -20.57 14.37 -7.59
N ARG A 237 -19.30 14.49 -7.95
CA ARG A 237 -18.18 14.52 -6.99
C ARG A 237 -18.28 15.63 -5.94
N SER A 238 -18.89 16.79 -6.31
CA SER A 238 -19.13 17.89 -5.37
C SER A 238 -20.15 17.54 -4.28
N LEU A 239 -21.17 16.72 -4.60
CA LEU A 239 -22.12 16.23 -3.62
C LEU A 239 -21.48 15.20 -2.70
N VAL A 240 -20.67 14.30 -3.25
CA VAL A 240 -19.92 13.30 -2.48
C VAL A 240 -18.96 13.99 -1.50
N ALA A 241 -18.22 15.02 -1.94
CA ALA A 241 -17.32 15.79 -1.08
C ALA A 241 -18.07 16.46 0.10
N ARG A 242 -19.25 17.06 -0.17
CA ARG A 242 -20.08 17.67 0.88
C ARG A 242 -20.59 16.63 1.87
N ALA A 243 -21.06 15.50 1.39
CA ALA A 243 -21.53 14.40 2.24
C ALA A 243 -20.39 13.85 3.11
N ALA A 244 -19.21 13.65 2.53
CA ALA A 244 -18.02 13.20 3.25
C ALA A 244 -17.63 14.20 4.36
N ASN A 245 -17.71 15.52 4.10
CA ASN A 245 -17.43 16.54 5.11
C ASN A 245 -18.40 16.49 6.31
N VAL A 246 -19.67 16.19 6.07
CA VAL A 246 -20.65 16.03 7.14
C VAL A 246 -20.38 14.80 8.01
N VAL A 247 -19.88 13.72 7.40
CA VAL A 247 -19.55 12.48 8.11
C VAL A 247 -18.24 12.60 8.88
N SER A 248 -17.20 13.22 8.28
CA SER A 248 -15.89 13.40 8.91
C SER A 248 -15.84 14.57 9.91
N GLY A 249 -16.72 15.56 9.78
CA GLY A 249 -16.81 16.76 10.64
C GLY A 249 -17.75 16.64 11.84
N ARG A 250 -18.41 15.49 12.05
CA ARG A 250 -19.20 15.26 13.27
C ARG A 250 -18.26 14.99 14.44
N LYS A 251 -17.96 16.07 15.19
CA LYS A 251 -17.53 16.00 16.59
C LYS A 251 -18.73 15.83 17.50
#